data_080b554c928e220c114650c94d7ca86a
#
_entry.id   080b554c928e220c114650c94d7ca86a
#
_cell.length_a   1.000
_cell.length_b   1.000
_cell.length_c   1.000
_cell.angle_alpha   90.00
_cell.angle_beta   90.00
_cell.angle_gamma   90.00
#
_symmetry.space_group_name_H-M   'P 1'
#
loop_
_entity.id
_entity.type
_entity.pdbx_description
1 polymer ?
#
loop_
_entity_poly.entity_id
_entity_poly.type
_entity_poly.pdbx_seq_one_letter_code
_entity_poly.pdbx_strand_id
1 'polypeptide(L)'
;YSYWDHLDYIIKLAEMNGIYIGMVTIWGSQVKAENINAQQAKAYGKFLANRYKNSPNIIWVMGGDIQGDIHPEVWESLATSIKSIDHNHLMTYHPRGRYTSAKWWSKAKWLDFHTFQSGHRKYGQRMGNKDYPIPDNTEEDNWMYVDSTWAYKPIKPVLDAEPSYEDIPKGLHDPNEERWQDYDVRRYAYWSVFA
;
A
#
# COMPACT_ATOMS: atom_id res chain seq x y z
N TYR A 1 0.41 -25.30 16.28
CA TYR A 1 0.77 -23.92 15.91
C TYR A 1 -0.49 -23.22 15.40
N SER A 2 -0.88 -22.11 16.06
CA SER A 2 -1.96 -21.25 15.57
C SER A 2 -1.45 -20.36 14.42
N TYR A 3 -2.37 -19.76 13.66
CA TYR A 3 -2.03 -18.74 12.66
C TYR A 3 -1.16 -17.62 13.25
N TRP A 4 -1.49 -17.18 14.46
CA TRP A 4 -0.77 -16.08 15.12
C TRP A 4 0.63 -16.48 15.58
N ASP A 5 0.83 -17.73 16.03
CA ASP A 5 2.17 -18.23 16.40
C ASP A 5 3.09 -18.28 15.18
N HIS A 6 2.53 -18.62 14.01
CA HIS A 6 3.29 -18.61 12.76
C HIS A 6 3.66 -17.19 12.34
N LEU A 7 2.73 -16.25 12.44
CA LEU A 7 3.01 -14.85 12.13
C LEU A 7 4.05 -14.25 13.07
N ASP A 8 3.96 -14.52 14.37
CA ASP A 8 4.97 -14.12 15.36
C ASP A 8 6.37 -14.66 15.01
N TYR A 9 6.44 -15.91 14.57
CA TYR A 9 7.69 -16.53 14.13
C TYR A 9 8.28 -15.81 12.90
N ILE A 10 7.45 -15.49 11.90
CA ILE A 10 7.90 -14.76 10.71
C ILE A 10 8.41 -13.36 11.07
N ILE A 11 7.69 -12.64 11.93
CA ILE A 11 8.08 -11.29 12.39
C ILE A 11 9.43 -11.37 13.10
N LYS A 12 9.61 -12.34 13.99
CA LYS A 12 10.87 -12.51 14.72
C LYS A 12 12.03 -12.89 13.79
N LEU A 13 11.77 -13.76 12.83
CA LEU A 13 12.79 -14.15 11.84
C LEU A 13 13.22 -12.95 10.98
N ALA A 14 12.28 -12.12 10.55
CA ALA A 14 12.56 -10.89 9.82
C ALA A 14 13.38 -9.91 10.67
N GLU A 15 13.02 -9.72 11.93
CA GLU A 15 13.78 -8.88 12.88
C GLU A 15 15.24 -9.34 12.99
N MET A 16 15.47 -10.64 13.18
CA MET A 16 16.82 -11.20 13.29
C MET A 16 17.66 -11.01 12.02
N ASN A 17 17.02 -10.80 10.87
CA ASN A 17 17.68 -10.55 9.60
C ASN A 17 17.68 -9.06 9.21
N GLY A 18 17.27 -8.15 10.08
CA GLY A 18 17.24 -6.72 9.81
C GLY A 18 16.19 -6.30 8.78
N ILE A 19 15.12 -7.09 8.62
CA ILE A 19 14.05 -6.86 7.63
C ILE A 19 12.84 -6.25 8.33
N TYR A 20 12.33 -5.14 7.77
CA TYR A 20 11.05 -4.56 8.15
C TYR A 20 9.90 -5.23 7.41
N ILE A 21 8.80 -5.44 8.11
CA ILE A 21 7.58 -6.02 7.56
C ILE A 21 6.52 -4.94 7.38
N GLY A 22 6.08 -4.71 6.14
CA GLY A 22 4.87 -3.98 5.84
C GLY A 22 3.65 -4.87 6.13
N MET A 23 3.04 -4.70 7.31
CA MET A 23 1.91 -5.54 7.73
C MET A 23 0.60 -5.00 7.16
N VAL A 24 0.12 -5.61 6.08
CA VAL A 24 -1.22 -5.35 5.54
C VAL A 24 -2.24 -5.95 6.48
N THR A 25 -2.96 -5.10 7.19
CA THR A 25 -3.83 -5.50 8.31
C THR A 25 -5.10 -6.22 7.84
N ILE A 26 -5.72 -5.70 6.79
CA ILE A 26 -6.90 -6.26 6.13
C ILE A 26 -6.74 -6.03 4.64
N TRP A 27 -6.92 -7.07 3.82
CA TRP A 27 -6.89 -6.89 2.37
C TRP A 27 -8.15 -6.19 1.87
N GLY A 28 -8.00 -5.25 0.95
CA GLY A 28 -9.07 -4.37 0.47
C GLY A 28 -10.31 -5.08 -0.05
N SER A 29 -10.18 -6.28 -0.63
CA SER A 29 -11.33 -7.05 -1.08
C SER A 29 -12.28 -7.46 0.06
N GLN A 30 -11.77 -7.67 1.29
CA GLN A 30 -12.58 -8.00 2.46
C GLN A 30 -13.43 -6.82 2.89
N VAL A 31 -12.89 -5.61 2.79
CA VAL A 31 -13.64 -4.37 3.09
C VAL A 31 -14.67 -4.09 2.01
N LYS A 32 -14.29 -4.23 0.73
CA LYS A 32 -15.20 -4.07 -0.40
C LYS A 32 -16.38 -5.05 -0.38
N ALA A 33 -16.15 -6.27 0.09
CA ALA A 33 -17.20 -7.30 0.23
C ALA A 33 -18.02 -7.15 1.53
N GLU A 34 -17.77 -6.09 2.31
CA GLU A 34 -18.44 -5.82 3.59
C GLU A 34 -18.30 -6.96 4.62
N ASN A 35 -17.25 -7.77 4.50
CA ASN A 35 -16.96 -8.85 5.44
C ASN A 35 -16.52 -8.35 6.82
N ILE A 36 -16.18 -7.07 6.91
CA ILE A 36 -15.80 -6.39 8.16
C ILE A 36 -16.38 -4.98 8.19
N ASN A 37 -17.02 -4.63 9.30
CA ASN A 37 -17.52 -3.28 9.55
C ASN A 37 -16.57 -2.47 10.45
N ALA A 38 -16.85 -1.18 10.64
CA ALA A 38 -16.03 -0.27 11.43
C ALA A 38 -15.83 -0.70 12.89
N GLN A 39 -16.85 -1.29 13.53
CA GLN A 39 -16.76 -1.77 14.91
C GLN A 39 -15.82 -2.99 15.02
N GLN A 40 -15.93 -3.93 14.10
CA GLN A 40 -15.04 -5.10 14.01
C GLN A 40 -13.61 -4.66 13.69
N ALA A 41 -13.43 -3.74 12.74
CA ALA A 41 -12.14 -3.17 12.38
C ALA A 41 -11.46 -2.49 13.59
N LYS A 42 -12.22 -1.75 14.39
CA LYS A 42 -11.74 -1.14 15.64
C LYS A 42 -11.26 -2.19 16.65
N ALA A 43 -12.03 -3.26 16.85
CA ALA A 43 -11.66 -4.33 17.77
C ALA A 43 -10.41 -5.07 17.30
N TYR A 44 -10.35 -5.36 16.00
CA TYR A 44 -9.21 -6.02 15.36
C TYR A 44 -7.94 -5.17 15.41
N GLY A 45 -8.04 -3.87 15.14
CA GLY A 45 -6.91 -2.95 15.26
C GLY A 45 -6.32 -2.87 16.66
N LYS A 46 -7.17 -2.86 17.69
CA LYS A 46 -6.72 -2.94 19.08
C LYS A 46 -6.00 -4.26 19.39
N PHE A 47 -6.51 -5.36 18.88
CA PHE A 47 -5.88 -6.66 19.02
C PHE A 47 -4.48 -6.69 18.39
N LEU A 48 -4.37 -6.25 17.14
CA LEU A 48 -3.09 -6.19 16.41
C LEU A 48 -2.06 -5.30 17.13
N ALA A 49 -2.48 -4.09 17.50
CA ALA A 49 -1.60 -3.15 18.20
C ALA A 49 -1.09 -3.69 19.53
N ASN A 50 -1.97 -4.30 20.35
CA ASN A 50 -1.53 -4.92 21.60
C ASN A 50 -0.56 -6.08 21.40
N ARG A 51 -0.71 -6.85 20.32
CA ARG A 51 0.17 -7.98 20.03
C ARG A 51 1.55 -7.52 19.53
N TYR A 52 1.60 -6.50 18.66
CA TYR A 52 2.79 -6.19 17.89
C TYR A 52 3.46 -4.85 18.20
N LYS A 53 2.91 -4.00 19.08
CA LYS A 53 3.51 -2.70 19.44
C LYS A 53 4.96 -2.74 19.94
N ASN A 54 5.42 -3.91 20.37
CA ASN A 54 6.80 -4.11 20.85
C ASN A 54 7.70 -4.84 19.82
N SER A 55 7.20 -5.12 18.62
CA SER A 55 7.98 -5.73 17.53
C SER A 55 8.60 -4.62 16.70
N PRO A 56 9.92 -4.36 16.78
CA PRO A 56 10.51 -3.10 16.30
C PRO A 56 10.55 -2.95 14.78
N ASN A 57 10.24 -4.01 14.05
CA ASN A 57 10.39 -4.11 12.60
C ASN A 57 9.05 -4.15 11.85
N ILE A 58 8.01 -3.51 12.36
CA ILE A 58 6.69 -3.46 11.73
C ILE A 58 6.42 -2.05 11.19
N ILE A 59 5.81 -2.01 10.01
CA ILE A 59 5.15 -0.84 9.43
C ILE A 59 3.69 -1.23 9.19
N TRP A 60 2.75 -0.48 9.75
CA TRP A 60 1.33 -0.74 9.55
C TRP A 60 0.89 -0.29 8.17
N VAL A 61 0.23 -1.17 7.43
CA VAL A 61 -0.29 -0.88 6.08
C VAL A 61 -1.80 -1.09 6.07
N MET A 62 -2.52 0.00 5.85
CA MET A 62 -3.96 -0.04 5.58
C MET A 62 -4.20 -0.25 4.09
N GLY A 63 -5.41 -0.59 3.68
CA GLY A 63 -5.77 -0.72 2.28
C GLY A 63 -5.49 -2.12 1.73
N GLY A 64 -4.72 -2.20 0.65
CA GLY A 64 -4.47 -3.43 -0.10
C GLY A 64 -5.25 -3.45 -1.40
N ASP A 65 -4.69 -2.81 -2.43
CA ASP A 65 -5.20 -2.72 -3.81
C ASP A 65 -6.66 -2.21 -3.92
N ILE A 66 -7.00 -1.23 -3.09
CA ILE A 66 -8.34 -0.64 -3.02
C ILE A 66 -8.31 0.88 -2.95
N GLN A 67 -9.37 1.52 -3.43
CA GLN A 67 -9.60 2.96 -3.29
C GLN A 67 -9.95 3.31 -1.84
N GLY A 68 -9.43 4.43 -1.35
CA GLY A 68 -9.62 4.84 0.04
C GLY A 68 -11.02 5.37 0.37
N ASP A 69 -11.84 5.66 -0.63
CA ASP A 69 -13.24 6.08 -0.49
C ASP A 69 -14.23 4.90 -0.42
N ILE A 70 -13.74 3.67 -0.55
CA ILE A 70 -14.56 2.48 -0.32
C ILE A 70 -14.55 2.17 1.17
N HIS A 71 -15.70 2.34 1.82
CA HIS A 71 -15.89 2.15 3.26
C HIS A 71 -14.83 2.86 4.12
N PRO A 72 -14.63 4.19 3.95
CA PRO A 72 -13.55 4.93 4.62
C PRO A 72 -13.64 4.84 6.15
N GLU A 73 -14.83 4.67 6.71
CA GLU A 73 -15.08 4.50 8.14
C GLU A 73 -14.43 3.23 8.71
N VAL A 74 -14.26 2.18 7.89
CA VAL A 74 -13.58 0.93 8.28
C VAL A 74 -12.09 1.20 8.43
N TRP A 75 -11.49 1.85 7.44
CA TRP A 75 -10.07 2.21 7.45
C TRP A 75 -9.72 3.18 8.58
N GLU A 76 -10.54 4.21 8.76
CA GLU A 76 -10.37 5.19 9.83
C GLU A 76 -10.45 4.54 11.22
N SER A 77 -11.44 3.64 11.42
CA SER A 77 -11.61 2.92 12.70
C SER A 77 -10.45 1.98 12.99
N LEU A 78 -9.95 1.28 11.97
CA LEU A 78 -8.80 0.39 12.08
C LEU A 78 -7.53 1.18 12.43
N ALA A 79 -7.19 2.17 11.62
CA ALA A 79 -5.96 2.95 11.76
C ALA A 79 -5.92 3.72 13.08
N THR A 80 -7.00 4.42 13.44
CA THR A 80 -7.06 5.19 14.70
C THR A 80 -7.01 4.28 15.92
N SER A 81 -7.60 3.08 15.85
CA SER A 81 -7.54 2.13 16.96
C SER A 81 -6.14 1.55 17.16
N ILE A 82 -5.40 1.30 16.08
CA ILE A 82 -3.98 0.91 16.17
C ILE A 82 -3.17 2.06 16.79
N LYS A 83 -3.26 3.26 16.22
CA LYS A 83 -2.52 4.44 16.70
C LYS A 83 -2.88 4.84 18.13
N SER A 84 -4.05 4.48 18.64
CA SER A 84 -4.41 4.72 20.05
C SER A 84 -3.63 3.87 21.07
N ILE A 85 -2.94 2.83 20.61
CA ILE A 85 -2.18 1.89 21.44
C ILE A 85 -0.70 1.88 21.03
N ASP A 86 -0.45 1.91 19.74
CA ASP A 86 0.89 1.91 19.15
C ASP A 86 1.20 3.28 18.56
N HIS A 87 2.01 4.05 19.27
CA HIS A 87 2.41 5.41 18.89
C HIS A 87 3.76 5.44 18.16
N ASN A 88 4.47 4.32 18.08
CA ASN A 88 5.86 4.27 17.64
C ASN A 88 6.01 3.85 16.18
N HIS A 89 5.19 2.90 15.72
CA HIS A 89 5.33 2.36 14.37
C HIS A 89 4.72 3.30 13.33
N LEU A 90 5.41 3.37 12.20
CA LEU A 90 4.92 4.09 11.02
C LEU A 90 3.68 3.41 10.45
N MET A 91 2.81 4.21 9.86
CA MET A 91 1.59 3.75 9.22
C MET A 91 1.37 4.41 7.86
N THR A 92 0.94 3.61 6.90
CA THR A 92 0.60 4.06 5.56
C THR A 92 -0.68 3.40 5.05
N TYR A 93 -1.05 3.74 3.82
CA TYR A 93 -2.21 3.16 3.11
C TYR A 93 -1.78 2.72 1.72
N HIS A 94 -1.92 1.43 1.42
CA HIS A 94 -1.66 0.85 0.10
C HIS A 94 -2.88 1.05 -0.81
N PRO A 95 -2.81 1.97 -1.78
CA PRO A 95 -3.93 2.27 -2.66
C PRO A 95 -4.06 1.22 -3.76
N ARG A 96 -5.12 1.31 -4.53
CA ARG A 96 -5.26 0.62 -5.81
C ARG A 96 -4.21 1.11 -6.82
N GLY A 97 -3.88 0.25 -7.77
CA GLY A 97 -2.99 0.57 -8.90
C GLY A 97 -3.29 1.90 -9.57
N ARG A 98 -2.24 2.67 -9.82
CA ARG A 98 -2.23 3.99 -10.45
C ARG A 98 -2.88 5.10 -9.61
N TYR A 99 -2.91 4.92 -8.29
CA TYR A 99 -3.34 5.92 -7.33
C TYR A 99 -2.28 6.17 -6.27
N THR A 100 -2.35 7.36 -5.70
CA THR A 100 -1.63 7.70 -4.46
C THR A 100 -2.60 7.70 -3.27
N SER A 101 -2.13 7.27 -2.12
CA SER A 101 -2.87 7.36 -0.85
C SER A 101 -3.24 8.80 -0.48
N ALA A 102 -2.46 9.76 -0.96
CA ALA A 102 -2.69 11.19 -0.69
C ALA A 102 -4.05 11.69 -1.19
N LYS A 103 -4.59 11.07 -2.25
CA LYS A 103 -5.90 11.39 -2.79
C LYS A 103 -7.01 11.35 -1.74
N TRP A 104 -6.94 10.40 -0.81
CA TRP A 104 -7.98 10.21 0.22
C TRP A 104 -7.50 10.59 1.61
N TRP A 105 -6.21 10.35 1.90
CA TRP A 105 -5.68 10.34 3.26
C TRP A 105 -4.64 11.42 3.54
N SER A 106 -4.49 12.43 2.67
CA SER A 106 -3.48 13.49 2.86
C SER A 106 -3.60 14.18 4.22
N LYS A 107 -4.82 14.38 4.71
CA LYS A 107 -5.10 15.04 6.01
C LYS A 107 -5.28 14.08 7.18
N ALA A 108 -5.22 12.77 6.94
CA ALA A 108 -5.35 11.78 7.99
C ALA A 108 -4.18 11.87 8.98
N LYS A 109 -4.49 12.03 10.27
CA LYS A 109 -3.48 12.16 11.33
C LYS A 109 -2.74 10.87 11.62
N TRP A 110 -3.36 9.73 11.32
CA TRP A 110 -2.76 8.42 11.52
C TRP A 110 -1.76 8.02 10.45
N LEU A 111 -1.82 8.65 9.27
CA LEU A 111 -0.94 8.32 8.14
C LEU A 111 0.37 9.11 8.27
N ASP A 112 1.49 8.38 8.39
CA ASP A 112 2.81 8.98 8.57
C ASP A 112 3.49 9.31 7.23
N PHE A 113 3.32 8.46 6.22
CA PHE A 113 3.86 8.65 4.88
C PHE A 113 2.89 8.16 3.82
N HIS A 114 3.00 8.71 2.62
CA HIS A 114 2.20 8.30 1.49
C HIS A 114 2.82 7.12 0.76
N THR A 115 1.95 6.25 0.24
CA THR A 115 2.34 5.29 -0.78
C THR A 115 1.52 5.51 -2.04
N PHE A 116 2.11 5.13 -3.16
CA PHE A 116 1.40 4.98 -4.42
C PHE A 116 1.67 3.59 -4.99
N GLN A 117 0.87 3.19 -5.95
CA GLN A 117 1.09 1.97 -6.72
C GLN A 117 1.26 2.40 -8.17
N SER A 118 2.51 2.42 -8.65
CA SER A 118 2.79 2.76 -10.05
C SER A 118 2.28 1.66 -11.00
N GLY A 119 2.21 0.43 -10.49
CA GLY A 119 1.57 -0.69 -11.14
C GLY A 119 2.45 -1.34 -12.22
N HIS A 120 1.83 -2.18 -13.04
CA HIS A 120 2.53 -3.14 -13.89
C HIS A 120 2.48 -2.80 -15.38
N ARG A 121 2.07 -1.57 -15.71
CA ARG A 121 1.93 -1.13 -17.11
C ARG A 121 3.20 -0.46 -17.60
N LYS A 122 3.55 -0.70 -18.85
CA LYS A 122 4.55 0.11 -19.54
C LYS A 122 3.96 1.46 -19.93
N TYR A 123 4.82 2.43 -20.12
CA TYR A 123 4.49 3.74 -20.65
C TYR A 123 3.59 3.62 -21.89
N GLY A 124 2.51 4.37 -21.94
CA GLY A 124 1.53 4.35 -23.04
C GLY A 124 0.68 3.10 -23.17
N GLN A 125 0.85 2.09 -22.33
CA GLN A 125 0.03 0.88 -22.39
C GLN A 125 -1.37 1.13 -21.83
N ARG A 126 -2.38 0.96 -22.69
CA ARG A 126 -3.78 1.03 -22.29
C ARG A 126 -4.29 -0.37 -21.96
N MET A 127 -4.84 -0.54 -20.78
CA MET A 127 -5.65 -1.73 -20.46
C MET A 127 -7.09 -1.44 -20.87
N GLY A 128 -7.78 -2.44 -21.45
CA GLY A 128 -9.09 -2.30 -22.05
C GLY A 128 -10.18 -1.71 -21.14
N ASN A 129 -11.35 -1.45 -21.69
CA ASN A 129 -12.48 -0.68 -21.15
C ASN A 129 -13.02 -1.04 -19.74
N LYS A 130 -12.43 -2.00 -19.04
CA LYS A 130 -12.87 -2.43 -17.71
C LYS A 130 -12.13 -1.74 -16.57
N ASP A 131 -11.03 -1.05 -16.88
CA ASP A 131 -10.34 -0.28 -15.89
C ASP A 131 -10.98 1.10 -15.81
N TYR A 132 -11.18 1.56 -14.59
CA TYR A 132 -11.72 2.86 -14.24
C TYR A 132 -11.27 3.98 -15.20
N PRO A 133 -12.10 5.02 -15.37
CA PRO A 133 -11.68 6.17 -16.17
C PRO A 133 -10.36 6.66 -15.59
N ILE A 134 -9.30 6.30 -16.29
CA ILE A 134 -7.98 6.82 -16.02
C ILE A 134 -8.09 8.30 -16.34
N PRO A 135 -7.71 9.21 -15.44
CA PRO A 135 -7.50 10.59 -15.81
C PRO A 135 -6.65 10.60 -17.08
N ASP A 136 -6.85 11.56 -17.96
CA ASP A 136 -6.24 11.64 -19.31
C ASP A 136 -4.70 11.47 -19.36
N ASN A 137 -4.03 11.40 -18.22
CA ASN A 137 -2.61 11.08 -18.08
C ASN A 137 -2.37 9.58 -18.06
N THR A 138 -2.42 8.97 -19.23
CA THR A 138 -2.10 7.53 -19.42
C THR A 138 -0.61 7.24 -19.48
N GLU A 139 0.22 8.25 -19.37
CA GLU A 139 1.67 8.24 -19.54
C GLU A 139 2.36 8.51 -18.20
N GLU A 140 2.19 7.60 -17.26
CA GLU A 140 2.65 7.81 -15.90
C GLU A 140 3.96 7.06 -15.66
N ASP A 141 5.03 7.83 -15.61
CA ASP A 141 6.28 7.40 -15.04
C ASP A 141 6.21 7.50 -13.51
N ASN A 142 6.99 6.67 -12.81
CA ASN A 142 6.98 6.61 -11.34
C ASN A 142 7.22 7.97 -10.69
N TRP A 143 8.11 8.79 -11.25
CA TRP A 143 8.40 10.14 -10.76
C TRP A 143 7.17 11.07 -10.77
N MET A 144 6.24 10.90 -11.72
CA MET A 144 5.01 11.70 -11.79
C MET A 144 4.08 11.42 -10.59
N TYR A 145 4.08 10.20 -10.07
CA TYR A 145 3.34 9.89 -8.84
C TYR A 145 3.96 10.58 -7.62
N VAL A 146 5.28 10.67 -7.56
CA VAL A 146 5.97 11.40 -6.51
C VAL A 146 5.58 12.87 -6.56
N ASP A 147 5.73 13.54 -7.70
CA ASP A 147 5.38 14.95 -7.91
C ASP A 147 3.91 15.23 -7.58
N SER A 148 3.00 14.42 -8.12
CA SER A 148 1.57 14.58 -7.88
C SER A 148 1.20 14.36 -6.41
N THR A 149 1.89 13.47 -5.71
CA THR A 149 1.68 13.22 -4.29
C THR A 149 2.19 14.40 -3.45
N TRP A 150 3.30 15.01 -3.82
CA TRP A 150 3.85 16.17 -3.12
C TRP A 150 3.00 17.44 -3.26
N ALA A 151 2.13 17.50 -4.27
CA ALA A 151 1.15 18.59 -4.40
C ALA A 151 0.12 18.60 -3.25
N TYR A 152 -0.13 17.46 -2.59
CA TYR A 152 -1.03 17.37 -1.44
C TYR A 152 -0.40 17.95 -0.17
N LYS A 153 -1.25 18.51 0.69
CA LYS A 153 -0.82 19.12 1.96
C LYS A 153 -1.52 18.46 3.15
N PRO A 154 -0.82 18.25 4.28
CA PRO A 154 0.60 18.51 4.51
C PRO A 154 1.50 17.60 3.67
N ILE A 155 2.71 18.06 3.33
CA ILE A 155 3.71 17.22 2.66
C ILE A 155 4.13 16.11 3.61
N LYS A 156 4.18 14.87 3.09
CA LYS A 156 4.67 13.68 3.81
C LYS A 156 5.63 12.93 2.91
N PRO A 157 6.53 12.09 3.46
CA PRO A 157 7.36 11.20 2.65
C PRO A 157 6.51 10.34 1.72
N VAL A 158 7.07 9.92 0.60
CA VAL A 158 6.37 9.15 -0.44
C VAL A 158 7.18 7.90 -0.77
N LEU A 159 6.50 6.77 -0.95
CA LEU A 159 7.10 5.49 -1.33
C LEU A 159 6.25 4.82 -2.40
N ASP A 160 6.89 4.26 -3.43
CA ASP A 160 6.23 3.33 -4.36
C ASP A 160 6.11 1.97 -3.67
N ALA A 161 4.90 1.56 -3.36
CA ALA A 161 4.63 0.33 -2.61
C ALA A 161 4.40 -0.89 -3.51
N GLU A 162 4.12 -0.64 -4.81
CA GLU A 162 3.91 -1.72 -5.77
C GLU A 162 4.27 -1.26 -7.19
N PRO A 163 5.57 -1.30 -7.53
CA PRO A 163 6.03 -1.09 -8.90
C PRO A 163 5.82 -2.34 -9.77
N SER A 164 6.34 -2.31 -10.99
CA SER A 164 6.37 -3.48 -11.87
C SER A 164 7.16 -4.64 -11.26
N TYR A 165 6.68 -5.86 -11.50
CA TYR A 165 7.34 -7.09 -11.03
C TYR A 165 8.22 -7.67 -12.13
N GLU A 166 9.43 -8.10 -11.75
CA GLU A 166 10.32 -8.81 -12.65
C GLU A 166 9.69 -10.12 -13.15
N ASP A 167 9.95 -10.44 -14.41
CA ASP A 167 9.50 -11.66 -15.09
C ASP A 167 7.98 -11.88 -15.18
N ILE A 168 7.18 -10.82 -15.05
CA ILE A 168 5.76 -10.88 -15.37
C ILE A 168 5.46 -10.10 -16.66
N PRO A 169 4.35 -10.43 -17.38
CA PRO A 169 3.96 -9.69 -18.57
C PRO A 169 3.70 -8.21 -18.28
N LYS A 170 4.15 -7.33 -19.17
CA LYS A 170 3.83 -5.90 -19.11
C LYS A 170 2.32 -5.72 -19.21
N GLY A 171 1.73 -5.09 -18.18
CA GLY A 171 0.29 -4.98 -18.01
C GLY A 171 -0.36 -6.11 -17.19
N LEU A 172 0.41 -7.07 -16.72
CA LEU A 172 0.06 -8.14 -15.77
C LEU A 172 -0.73 -9.32 -16.36
N HIS A 173 -1.66 -9.08 -17.30
CA HIS A 173 -2.70 -10.06 -17.64
C HIS A 173 -2.56 -10.71 -19.01
N ASP A 174 -1.84 -10.11 -19.94
CA ASP A 174 -1.63 -10.68 -21.27
C ASP A 174 -0.33 -11.47 -21.33
N PRO A 175 -0.36 -12.80 -21.44
CA PRO A 175 0.84 -13.62 -21.47
C PRO A 175 1.68 -13.45 -22.76
N ASN A 176 1.11 -12.80 -23.79
CA ASN A 176 1.81 -12.53 -25.06
C ASN A 176 2.58 -11.20 -25.03
N GLU A 177 2.37 -10.38 -24.04
CA GLU A 177 3.16 -9.16 -23.84
C GLU A 177 4.59 -9.50 -23.40
N GLU A 178 5.52 -8.62 -23.75
CA GLU A 178 6.89 -8.69 -23.24
C GLU A 178 6.91 -8.71 -21.72
N ARG A 179 7.91 -9.39 -21.15
CA ARG A 179 8.08 -9.44 -19.70
C ARG A 179 8.96 -8.29 -19.21
N TRP A 180 8.65 -7.83 -17.99
CA TRP A 180 9.52 -6.90 -17.28
C TRP A 180 10.86 -7.55 -17.00
N GLN A 181 11.95 -6.87 -17.36
CA GLN A 181 13.31 -7.32 -17.10
C GLN A 181 13.88 -6.67 -15.85
N ASP A 182 14.96 -7.21 -15.32
CA ASP A 182 15.65 -6.69 -14.13
C ASP A 182 16.04 -5.20 -14.26
N TYR A 183 16.50 -4.79 -15.45
CA TYR A 183 16.85 -3.38 -15.70
C TYR A 183 15.63 -2.46 -15.72
N ASP A 184 14.46 -2.93 -16.14
CA ASP A 184 13.22 -2.15 -16.10
C ASP A 184 12.80 -1.89 -14.65
N VAL A 185 12.76 -2.95 -13.83
CA VAL A 185 12.40 -2.87 -12.41
C VAL A 185 13.36 -1.94 -11.66
N ARG A 186 14.67 -2.07 -11.94
CA ARG A 186 15.69 -1.19 -11.38
C ARG A 186 15.49 0.27 -11.79
N ARG A 187 15.21 0.54 -13.07
CA ARG A 187 14.93 1.89 -13.58
C ARG A 187 13.73 2.52 -12.86
N TYR A 188 12.63 1.80 -12.73
CA TYR A 188 11.46 2.30 -12.02
C TYR A 188 11.73 2.56 -10.53
N ALA A 189 12.50 1.70 -9.88
CA ALA A 189 12.93 1.93 -8.50
C ALA A 189 13.71 3.26 -8.36
N TYR A 190 14.66 3.52 -9.26
CA TYR A 190 15.40 4.79 -9.29
C TYR A 190 14.48 5.99 -9.52
N TRP A 191 13.56 5.90 -10.44
CA TRP A 191 12.61 6.98 -10.71
C TRP A 191 11.69 7.26 -9.51
N SER A 192 11.32 6.24 -8.74
CA SER A 192 10.52 6.44 -7.54
C SER A 192 11.29 7.05 -6.36
N VAL A 193 12.61 6.84 -6.31
CA VAL A 193 13.45 7.27 -5.18
C VAL A 193 14.08 8.66 -5.43
N PHE A 194 14.41 8.98 -6.67
CA PHE A 194 15.15 10.19 -7.03
C PHE A 194 14.31 11.26 -7.75
N ALA A 195 12.99 11.16 -7.69
CA ALA A 195 12.09 12.17 -8.24
C ALA A 195 12.09 13.47 -7.44
#